data_ceb0df9c6f22bc6c832685763f77f6ee
#
_entry.id   ceb0df9c6f22bc6c832685763f77f6ee
#
_cell.length_a   1.000
_cell.length_b   1.000
_cell.length_c   1.000
_cell.angle_alpha   90.00
_cell.angle_beta   90.00
_cell.angle_gamma   90.00
#
_symmetry.space_group_name_H-M   'P 1'
#
loop_
_entity.id
_entity.type
_entity.pdbx_description
1 polymer ?
#
loop_
_entity_poly.entity_id
_entity_poly.type
_entity_poly.pdbx_seq_one_letter_code
_entity_poly.pdbx_strand_id
1 'polypeptide(L)'
;PWTLCQGEGGPSFFAASVFLALRAVNAVEEFRQRIRGDEVIVHESVNAGVTVLRDDETFGFGYVDSSDDFSSFAAAAAAEVERLRGESGQLVDRPEDDLIHFSIVPWFSFNAIGHPRQRGKHDSIPKIALGRCTPQESSWQLPVAISAHHGLVDALHIARFLDHLNSSCNDAGRLLKIES
;
A
#
# COMPACT_ATOMS: atom_id res chain seq x y z
N PRO A 1 -7.83 8.79 -10.02
CA PRO A 1 -8.38 8.36 -8.69
C PRO A 1 -8.52 9.52 -7.71
N TRP A 2 -7.55 10.49 -7.67
CA TRP A 2 -7.60 11.60 -6.72
C TRP A 2 -8.89 12.43 -6.78
N THR A 3 -9.32 12.83 -7.97
CA THR A 3 -10.59 13.56 -8.16
C THR A 3 -11.81 12.80 -7.66
N LEU A 4 -11.79 11.48 -7.74
CA LEU A 4 -12.87 10.61 -7.25
C LEU A 4 -12.94 10.58 -5.72
N CYS A 5 -11.82 10.82 -5.03
CA CYS A 5 -11.75 10.84 -3.57
C CYS A 5 -12.09 12.22 -2.96
N GLN A 6 -12.27 13.27 -3.78
CA GLN A 6 -12.54 14.64 -3.31
C GLN A 6 -14.04 15.00 -3.27
N GLY A 7 -14.92 14.17 -3.85
CA GLY A 7 -16.38 14.40 -3.84
C GLY A 7 -17.03 14.02 -2.50
N GLU A 8 -18.14 14.69 -2.14
CA GLU A 8 -18.98 14.22 -1.04
C GLU A 8 -19.48 12.80 -1.33
N GLY A 9 -19.20 11.86 -0.42
CA GLY A 9 -19.50 10.44 -0.61
C GLY A 9 -18.49 9.65 -1.44
N GLY A 10 -17.39 10.27 -1.89
CA GLY A 10 -16.30 9.58 -2.57
C GLY A 10 -15.53 8.63 -1.64
N PRO A 11 -14.76 7.67 -2.20
CA PRO A 11 -14.01 6.73 -1.42
C PRO A 11 -12.87 7.42 -0.66
N SER A 12 -12.51 6.87 0.49
CA SER A 12 -11.30 7.29 1.20
C SER A 12 -10.06 7.18 0.30
N PHE A 13 -9.27 8.25 0.20
CA PHE A 13 -8.00 8.23 -0.53
C PHE A 13 -7.08 7.12 -0.02
N PHE A 14 -7.05 6.89 1.29
CA PHE A 14 -6.29 5.82 1.91
C PHE A 14 -6.72 4.46 1.35
N ALA A 15 -8.00 4.11 1.45
CA ALA A 15 -8.50 2.82 0.97
C ALA A 15 -8.32 2.66 -0.55
N ALA A 16 -8.62 3.69 -1.33
CA ALA A 16 -8.50 3.65 -2.78
C ALA A 16 -7.03 3.47 -3.22
N SER A 17 -6.10 4.24 -2.64
CA SER A 17 -4.68 4.18 -3.02
C SER A 17 -4.04 2.85 -2.62
N VAL A 18 -4.33 2.33 -1.42
CA VAL A 18 -3.82 1.02 -0.98
C VAL A 18 -4.41 -0.11 -1.84
N PHE A 19 -5.71 -0.08 -2.12
CA PHE A 19 -6.37 -1.08 -2.98
C PHE A 19 -5.73 -1.15 -4.37
N LEU A 20 -5.58 0.00 -5.05
CA LEU A 20 -5.00 0.05 -6.39
C LEU A 20 -3.52 -0.38 -6.40
N ALA A 21 -2.76 0.04 -5.38
CA ALA A 21 -1.36 -0.36 -5.25
C ALA A 21 -1.21 -1.85 -4.92
N LEU A 22 -2.06 -2.40 -4.05
CA LEU A 22 -2.03 -3.82 -3.70
C LEU A 22 -2.40 -4.72 -4.89
N ARG A 23 -3.35 -4.30 -5.72
CA ARG A 23 -3.64 -4.99 -6.99
C ARG A 23 -2.43 -5.00 -7.92
N ALA A 24 -1.74 -3.86 -8.06
CA ALA A 24 -0.53 -3.76 -8.88
C ALA A 24 0.60 -4.64 -8.33
N VAL A 25 0.76 -4.71 -7.01
CA VAL A 25 1.71 -5.62 -6.35
C VAL A 25 1.38 -7.08 -6.66
N ASN A 26 0.14 -7.50 -6.48
CA ASN A 26 -0.27 -8.88 -6.70
C ASN A 26 -0.18 -9.32 -8.18
N ALA A 27 -0.13 -8.37 -9.11
CA ALA A 27 0.10 -8.64 -10.53
C ALA A 27 1.57 -8.93 -10.89
N VAL A 28 2.51 -8.69 -9.97
CA VAL A 28 3.96 -8.89 -10.19
C VAL A 28 4.49 -9.93 -9.21
N GLU A 29 4.86 -11.11 -9.72
CA GLU A 29 5.25 -12.26 -8.87
C GLU A 29 6.37 -11.92 -7.90
N GLU A 30 7.38 -11.17 -8.33
CA GLU A 30 8.57 -10.85 -7.56
C GLU A 30 8.25 -10.03 -6.29
N PHE A 31 7.16 -9.27 -6.28
CA PHE A 31 6.67 -8.61 -5.06
C PHE A 31 6.02 -9.57 -4.06
N ARG A 32 5.65 -10.77 -4.50
CA ARG A 32 5.06 -11.83 -3.67
C ARG A 32 6.11 -12.84 -3.16
N GLN A 33 7.37 -12.68 -3.57
CA GLN A 33 8.47 -13.53 -3.14
C GLN A 33 8.97 -13.17 -1.74
N ARG A 34 9.35 -14.19 -0.96
CA ARG A 34 9.98 -14.01 0.36
C ARG A 34 11.16 -14.96 0.54
N ILE A 35 12.15 -14.50 1.29
CA ILE A 35 13.31 -15.32 1.67
C ILE A 35 13.00 -15.97 3.02
N ARG A 36 12.97 -17.30 3.06
CA ARG A 36 12.83 -18.09 4.28
C ARG A 36 14.02 -19.06 4.41
N GLY A 37 14.96 -18.71 5.31
CA GLY A 37 16.24 -19.44 5.38
C GLY A 37 17.01 -19.31 4.06
N ASP A 38 17.32 -20.42 3.42
CA ASP A 38 18.06 -20.49 2.16
C ASP A 38 17.12 -20.63 0.93
N GLU A 39 15.81 -20.55 1.13
CA GLU A 39 14.80 -20.74 0.08
C GLU A 39 14.08 -19.46 -0.25
N VAL A 40 13.63 -19.33 -1.51
CA VAL A 40 12.69 -18.31 -1.96
C VAL A 40 11.33 -18.96 -2.13
N ILE A 41 10.34 -18.45 -1.40
CA ILE A 41 8.94 -18.86 -1.54
C ILE A 41 8.15 -17.78 -2.28
N VAL A 42 7.06 -18.18 -2.94
CA VAL A 42 6.13 -17.28 -3.62
C VAL A 42 4.75 -17.45 -2.99
N HIS A 43 4.21 -16.36 -2.45
CA HIS A 43 2.81 -16.36 -2.00
C HIS A 43 1.85 -16.32 -3.20
N GLU A 44 0.70 -16.97 -3.09
CA GLU A 44 -0.36 -16.88 -4.10
C GLU A 44 -0.89 -15.43 -4.21
N SER A 45 -1.08 -14.79 -3.06
CA SER A 45 -1.39 -13.36 -2.94
C SER A 45 -0.74 -12.78 -1.69
N VAL A 46 -0.59 -11.47 -1.66
CA VAL A 46 -0.11 -10.74 -0.47
C VAL A 46 -1.15 -9.70 -0.06
N ASN A 47 -1.15 -9.39 1.24
CA ASN A 47 -2.08 -8.51 1.92
C ASN A 47 -1.44 -7.14 2.22
N ALA A 48 -2.23 -6.16 2.65
CA ALA A 48 -1.73 -4.86 3.03
C ALA A 48 -1.44 -4.79 4.54
N GLY A 49 -0.17 -4.56 4.90
CA GLY A 49 0.21 -4.03 6.21
C GLY A 49 0.28 -2.51 6.12
N VAL A 50 -0.47 -1.80 6.93
CA VAL A 50 -0.60 -0.34 6.86
C VAL A 50 -0.21 0.32 8.18
N THR A 51 0.30 1.55 8.09
CA THR A 51 0.48 2.40 9.28
C THR A 51 -0.69 3.36 9.40
N VAL A 52 -1.30 3.43 10.57
CA VAL A 52 -2.41 4.32 10.89
C VAL A 52 -2.01 5.25 12.03
N LEU A 53 -2.19 6.56 11.82
CA LEU A 53 -2.02 7.56 12.85
C LEU A 53 -3.13 7.44 13.89
N ARG A 54 -2.75 7.37 15.18
CA ARG A 54 -3.67 7.32 16.32
C ARG A 54 -4.01 8.72 16.81
N ASP A 55 -5.01 8.81 17.67
CA ASP A 55 -5.45 10.08 18.25
C ASP A 55 -4.43 10.69 19.22
N ASP A 56 -3.50 9.89 19.77
CA ASP A 56 -2.41 10.30 20.63
C ASP A 56 -1.12 10.68 19.85
N GLU A 57 -1.21 10.88 18.52
CA GLU A 57 -0.10 11.18 17.61
C GLU A 57 0.95 10.07 17.48
N THR A 58 0.73 8.90 18.07
CA THR A 58 1.51 7.69 17.77
C THR A 58 0.94 6.98 16.51
N PHE A 59 1.55 5.89 16.10
CA PHE A 59 1.00 5.09 15.00
C PHE A 59 0.82 3.63 15.42
N GLY A 60 -0.12 2.97 14.77
CA GLY A 60 -0.37 1.54 14.89
C GLY A 60 -0.14 0.82 13.56
N PHE A 61 0.13 -0.47 13.63
CA PHE A 61 0.12 -1.35 12.46
C PHE A 61 -1.26 -1.97 12.29
N GLY A 62 -1.82 -1.83 11.08
CA GLY A 62 -3.07 -2.43 10.67
C GLY A 62 -2.86 -3.39 9.52
N TYR A 63 -3.83 -4.29 9.32
CA TYR A 63 -3.75 -5.32 8.32
C TYR A 63 -5.08 -5.46 7.60
N VAL A 64 -5.03 -5.41 6.27
CA VAL A 64 -6.20 -5.52 5.41
C VAL A 64 -5.93 -6.58 4.36
N ASP A 65 -6.77 -7.60 4.34
CA ASP A 65 -6.64 -8.69 3.38
C ASP A 65 -6.93 -8.19 1.96
N SER A 66 -6.26 -8.78 0.97
CA SER A 66 -6.49 -8.49 -0.42
C SER A 66 -7.90 -8.92 -0.84
N SER A 67 -8.52 -8.15 -1.72
CA SER A 67 -9.85 -8.42 -2.26
C SER A 67 -9.93 -7.96 -3.71
N ASP A 68 -10.72 -8.64 -4.52
CA ASP A 68 -11.07 -8.18 -5.86
C ASP A 68 -12.19 -7.14 -5.85
N ASP A 69 -12.97 -7.07 -4.76
CA ASP A 69 -14.05 -6.12 -4.56
C ASP A 69 -13.61 -4.93 -3.71
N PHE A 70 -13.64 -3.73 -4.30
CA PHE A 70 -13.26 -2.51 -3.59
C PHE A 70 -14.17 -2.21 -2.39
N SER A 71 -15.48 -2.46 -2.48
CA SER A 71 -16.40 -2.15 -1.38
C SER A 71 -16.07 -2.96 -0.14
N SER A 72 -15.79 -4.26 -0.30
CA SER A 72 -15.37 -5.14 0.79
C SER A 72 -14.01 -4.72 1.36
N PHE A 73 -13.05 -4.40 0.49
CA PHE A 73 -11.74 -3.91 0.91
C PHE A 73 -11.84 -2.59 1.69
N ALA A 74 -12.62 -1.64 1.18
CA ALA A 74 -12.79 -0.32 1.81
C ALA A 74 -13.46 -0.42 3.18
N ALA A 75 -14.45 -1.31 3.32
CA ALA A 75 -15.10 -1.58 4.60
C ALA A 75 -14.12 -2.18 5.63
N ALA A 76 -13.31 -3.17 5.23
CA ALA A 76 -12.29 -3.76 6.07
C ALA A 76 -11.22 -2.73 6.48
N ALA A 77 -10.75 -1.92 5.52
CA ALA A 77 -9.78 -0.85 5.77
C ALA A 77 -10.32 0.21 6.74
N ALA A 78 -11.59 0.60 6.60
CA ALA A 78 -12.23 1.56 7.50
C ALA A 78 -12.36 1.00 8.92
N ALA A 79 -12.79 -0.27 9.06
CA ALA A 79 -12.90 -0.93 10.35
C ALA A 79 -11.54 -1.03 11.06
N GLU A 80 -10.47 -1.34 10.31
CA GLU A 80 -9.11 -1.44 10.85
C GLU A 80 -8.55 -0.08 11.28
N VAL A 81 -8.81 0.98 10.51
CA VAL A 81 -8.45 2.36 10.87
C VAL A 81 -9.16 2.79 12.16
N GLU A 82 -10.46 2.52 12.28
CA GLU A 82 -11.24 2.88 13.46
C GLU A 82 -10.78 2.12 14.69
N ARG A 83 -10.51 0.82 14.55
CA ARG A 83 -9.95 -0.01 15.63
C ARG A 83 -8.65 0.60 16.17
N LEU A 84 -7.71 0.95 15.27
CA LEU A 84 -6.39 1.45 15.63
C LEU A 84 -6.40 2.86 16.23
N ARG A 85 -7.33 3.72 15.80
CA ARG A 85 -7.43 5.09 16.36
C ARG A 85 -7.73 5.08 17.84
N GLY A 86 -8.63 4.21 18.29
CA GLY A 86 -9.00 4.06 19.69
C GLY A 86 -8.01 3.25 20.54
N GLU A 87 -7.00 2.62 19.93
CA GLU A 87 -6.00 1.84 20.66
C GLU A 87 -4.85 2.72 21.13
N SER A 88 -4.44 2.50 22.38
CA SER A 88 -3.19 3.05 22.93
C SER A 88 -2.28 1.88 23.33
N GLY A 89 -0.96 2.04 23.17
CA GLY A 89 -0.01 1.06 23.66
C GLY A 89 0.96 0.51 22.62
N GLN A 90 1.47 -0.69 22.89
CA GLN A 90 2.58 -1.28 22.16
C GLN A 90 2.19 -1.65 20.73
N LEU A 91 3.11 -1.41 19.79
CA LEU A 91 2.97 -1.88 18.40
C LEU A 91 2.98 -3.42 18.40
N VAL A 92 1.91 -4.00 17.88
CA VAL A 92 1.82 -5.44 17.65
C VAL A 92 2.07 -5.68 16.17
N ASP A 93 3.17 -6.34 15.86
CA ASP A 93 3.50 -6.75 14.50
C ASP A 93 3.00 -8.18 14.27
N ARG A 94 2.54 -8.47 13.06
CA ARG A 94 2.18 -9.83 12.66
C ARG A 94 3.44 -10.61 12.29
N PRO A 95 3.54 -11.90 12.67
CA PRO A 95 4.67 -12.73 12.28
C PRO A 95 4.60 -13.20 10.82
N GLU A 96 3.44 -13.09 10.18
CA GLU A 96 3.21 -13.49 8.80
C GLU A 96 3.96 -12.56 7.84
N ASP A 97 4.51 -13.13 6.77
CA ASP A 97 5.27 -12.40 5.76
C ASP A 97 4.55 -12.26 4.40
N ASP A 98 3.28 -12.66 4.33
CA ASP A 98 2.38 -12.48 3.19
C ASP A 98 1.83 -11.05 3.10
N LEU A 99 2.67 -10.06 3.38
CA LEU A 99 2.34 -8.65 3.49
C LEU A 99 3.17 -7.78 2.55
N ILE A 100 2.61 -6.64 2.18
CA ILE A 100 3.35 -5.45 1.72
C ILE A 100 3.12 -4.35 2.75
N HIS A 101 4.17 -3.70 3.22
CA HIS A 101 4.01 -2.57 4.13
C HIS A 101 3.73 -1.29 3.35
N PHE A 102 2.57 -0.69 3.61
CA PHE A 102 2.17 0.60 3.05
C PHE A 102 2.25 1.71 4.08
N SER A 103 2.83 2.84 3.67
CA SER A 103 2.81 4.10 4.42
C SER A 103 2.17 5.17 3.56
N ILE A 104 1.04 5.73 4.00
CA ILE A 104 0.39 6.84 3.33
C ILE A 104 0.75 8.13 4.05
N VAL A 105 1.45 9.03 3.34
CA VAL A 105 1.99 10.29 3.88
C VAL A 105 1.30 11.47 3.18
N PRO A 106 0.06 11.82 3.56
CA PRO A 106 -0.73 12.80 2.83
C PRO A 106 -0.29 14.26 3.06
N TRP A 107 0.58 14.49 4.04
CA TRP A 107 0.95 15.84 4.47
C TRP A 107 1.95 16.54 3.54
N PHE A 108 2.79 15.78 2.85
CA PHE A 108 3.83 16.33 1.97
C PHE A 108 4.13 15.43 0.77
N SER A 109 4.70 16.05 -0.25
CA SER A 109 5.30 15.36 -1.39
C SER A 109 6.78 15.11 -1.10
N PHE A 110 7.36 14.09 -1.73
CA PHE A 110 8.78 13.75 -1.57
C PHE A 110 9.38 13.30 -2.92
N ASN A 111 10.68 13.48 -3.06
CA ASN A 111 11.46 12.91 -4.15
C ASN A 111 12.17 11.61 -3.73
N ALA A 112 12.37 11.43 -2.43
CA ALA A 112 12.89 10.21 -1.86
C ALA A 112 12.44 10.08 -0.40
N ILE A 113 12.18 8.84 0.05
CA ILE A 113 11.91 8.50 1.43
C ILE A 113 12.54 7.14 1.72
N GLY A 114 13.20 7.00 2.85
CA GLY A 114 13.81 5.74 3.29
C GLY A 114 12.94 5.04 4.33
N HIS A 115 12.85 3.74 4.25
CA HIS A 115 12.20 2.91 5.26
C HIS A 115 13.23 2.32 6.22
N PRO A 116 12.93 2.19 7.51
CA PRO A 116 13.77 1.47 8.46
C PRO A 116 13.98 0.03 8.01
N ARG A 117 15.19 -0.48 8.14
CA ARG A 117 15.51 -1.89 7.91
C ARG A 117 15.87 -2.55 9.22
N GLN A 118 15.36 -3.76 9.44
CA GLN A 118 15.77 -4.57 10.59
C GLN A 118 17.19 -5.12 10.34
N ARG A 119 18.12 -4.76 11.21
CA ARG A 119 19.49 -5.31 11.14
C ARG A 119 19.49 -6.80 11.47
N GLY A 120 20.19 -7.60 10.67
CA GLY A 120 20.44 -9.03 10.95
C GLY A 120 19.29 -9.98 10.59
N LYS A 121 18.21 -9.50 9.95
CA LYS A 121 17.16 -10.34 9.34
C LYS A 121 17.14 -10.12 7.84
N HIS A 122 16.86 -11.18 7.07
CA HIS A 122 16.53 -11.07 5.65
C HIS A 122 15.15 -10.41 5.53
N ASP A 123 15.11 -9.07 5.62
CA ASP A 123 13.88 -8.30 5.44
C ASP A 123 13.52 -8.31 3.95
N SER A 124 12.70 -9.26 3.56
CA SER A 124 12.25 -9.49 2.19
C SER A 124 10.83 -8.98 1.91
N ILE A 125 10.14 -8.42 2.93
CA ILE A 125 8.84 -7.80 2.76
C ILE A 125 9.02 -6.42 2.10
N PRO A 126 8.47 -6.19 0.88
CA PRO A 126 8.54 -4.89 0.26
C PRO A 126 7.78 -3.82 1.03
N LYS A 127 8.29 -2.58 0.97
CA LYS A 127 7.69 -1.41 1.61
C LYS A 127 7.41 -0.34 0.56
N ILE A 128 6.20 0.20 0.56
CA ILE A 128 5.74 1.20 -0.40
C ILE A 128 5.22 2.41 0.38
N ALA A 129 5.78 3.59 0.12
CA ALA A 129 5.24 4.84 0.63
C ALA A 129 4.58 5.62 -0.51
N LEU A 130 3.38 6.13 -0.24
CA LEU A 130 2.61 7.01 -1.12
C LEU A 130 2.53 8.39 -0.49
N GLY A 131 3.01 9.41 -1.20
CA GLY A 131 3.02 10.79 -0.74
C GLY A 131 1.75 11.56 -1.07
N ARG A 132 1.77 12.87 -0.80
CA ARG A 132 0.67 13.76 -1.15
C ARG A 132 0.53 13.86 -2.67
N CYS A 133 -0.66 13.56 -3.16
CA CYS A 133 -1.02 13.75 -4.56
C CYS A 133 -1.10 15.25 -4.89
N THR A 134 -0.46 15.68 -5.97
CA THR A 134 -0.41 17.09 -6.40
C THR A 134 -0.91 17.25 -7.83
N PRO A 135 -1.63 18.34 -8.13
CA PRO A 135 -2.09 18.59 -9.49
C PRO A 135 -0.89 18.94 -10.41
N GLN A 136 -0.99 18.49 -11.66
CA GLN A 136 -0.10 18.80 -12.76
C GLN A 136 -0.98 19.16 -13.95
N GLU A 137 -0.80 20.26 -14.63
CA GLU A 137 -1.56 20.73 -15.81
C GLU A 137 -2.88 19.97 -16.11
N SER A 138 -2.82 18.79 -16.70
CA SER A 138 -3.96 17.94 -17.07
C SER A 138 -4.03 16.62 -16.31
N SER A 139 -3.19 16.41 -15.29
CA SER A 139 -3.04 15.13 -14.56
C SER A 139 -2.79 15.35 -13.08
N TRP A 140 -2.57 14.25 -12.36
CA TRP A 140 -2.17 14.25 -10.96
C TRP A 140 -0.88 13.44 -10.78
N GLN A 141 0.02 13.97 -9.97
CA GLN A 141 1.26 13.31 -9.62
C GLN A 141 1.16 12.73 -8.20
N LEU A 142 1.40 11.42 -8.08
CA LEU A 142 1.49 10.71 -6.81
C LEU A 142 2.94 10.24 -6.60
N PRO A 143 3.67 10.76 -5.61
CA PRO A 143 4.99 10.23 -5.27
C PRO A 143 4.86 8.81 -4.73
N VAL A 144 5.67 7.91 -5.27
CA VAL A 144 5.75 6.50 -4.85
C VAL A 144 7.20 6.17 -4.54
N ALA A 145 7.49 5.76 -3.31
CA ALA A 145 8.79 5.23 -2.94
C ALA A 145 8.67 3.73 -2.64
N ILE A 146 9.57 2.94 -3.19
CA ILE A 146 9.60 1.49 -3.07
C ILE A 146 10.92 1.08 -2.44
N SER A 147 10.85 0.29 -1.38
CA SER A 147 12.00 -0.40 -0.80
C SER A 147 11.75 -1.90 -0.87
N ALA A 148 12.62 -2.62 -1.57
CA ALA A 148 12.51 -4.06 -1.73
C ALA A 148 13.89 -4.74 -1.60
N HIS A 149 13.91 -6.04 -1.37
CA HIS A 149 15.13 -6.83 -1.36
C HIS A 149 15.64 -7.00 -2.79
N HIS A 150 16.84 -6.47 -3.10
CA HIS A 150 17.36 -6.43 -4.48
C HIS A 150 17.60 -7.80 -5.10
N GLY A 151 17.78 -8.83 -4.28
CA GLY A 151 17.87 -10.21 -4.76
C GLY A 151 16.54 -10.81 -5.24
N LEU A 152 15.40 -10.14 -4.96
CA LEU A 152 14.06 -10.56 -5.38
C LEU A 152 13.45 -9.58 -6.39
N VAL A 153 13.62 -8.29 -6.17
CA VAL A 153 12.99 -7.22 -6.96
C VAL A 153 14.06 -6.31 -7.55
N ASP A 154 14.07 -6.16 -8.86
CA ASP A 154 14.93 -5.23 -9.58
C ASP A 154 14.12 -4.13 -10.33
N ALA A 155 14.81 -3.30 -11.11
CA ALA A 155 14.22 -2.18 -11.82
C ALA A 155 13.13 -2.60 -12.82
N LEU A 156 13.24 -3.78 -13.45
CA LEU A 156 12.22 -4.28 -14.38
C LEU A 156 10.91 -4.58 -13.64
N HIS A 157 11.00 -5.22 -12.47
CA HIS A 157 9.84 -5.56 -11.65
C HIS A 157 9.16 -4.30 -11.10
N ILE A 158 9.95 -3.28 -10.74
CA ILE A 158 9.44 -1.96 -10.35
C ILE A 158 8.71 -1.29 -11.53
N ALA A 159 9.27 -1.35 -12.73
CA ALA A 159 8.62 -0.80 -13.93
C ALA A 159 7.26 -1.49 -14.20
N ARG A 160 7.21 -2.82 -14.13
CA ARG A 160 5.97 -3.59 -14.27
C ARG A 160 4.92 -3.21 -13.22
N PHE A 161 5.35 -3.08 -11.95
CA PHE A 161 4.46 -2.59 -10.89
C PHE A 161 3.90 -1.20 -11.20
N LEU A 162 4.73 -0.26 -11.65
CA LEU A 162 4.29 1.09 -12.00
C LEU A 162 3.33 1.10 -13.19
N ASP A 163 3.54 0.25 -14.19
CA ASP A 163 2.63 0.08 -15.32
C ASP A 163 1.26 -0.43 -14.87
N HIS A 164 1.22 -1.45 -13.99
CA HIS A 164 -0.01 -1.97 -13.41
C HIS A 164 -0.71 -0.93 -12.52
N LEU A 165 0.05 -0.18 -11.72
CA LEU A 165 -0.50 0.89 -10.88
C LEU A 165 -1.10 2.02 -11.74
N ASN A 166 -0.40 2.48 -12.77
CA ASN A 166 -0.89 3.50 -13.68
C ASN A 166 -2.16 3.02 -14.41
N SER A 167 -2.17 1.79 -14.90
CA SER A 167 -3.36 1.20 -15.52
C SER A 167 -4.54 1.17 -14.56
N SER A 168 -4.32 0.72 -13.32
CA SER A 168 -5.36 0.69 -12.28
C SER A 168 -5.84 2.09 -11.92
N CYS A 169 -4.96 3.09 -11.88
CA CYS A 169 -5.31 4.48 -11.64
C CYS A 169 -6.16 5.07 -12.78
N ASN A 170 -5.85 4.75 -14.02
CA ASN A 170 -6.62 5.20 -15.18
C ASN A 170 -8.01 4.57 -15.22
N ASP A 171 -8.15 3.35 -14.73
CA ASP A 171 -9.40 2.58 -14.68
C ASP A 171 -10.11 2.67 -13.31
N ALA A 172 -9.70 3.62 -12.47
CA ALA A 172 -10.15 3.72 -11.08
C ALA A 172 -11.68 3.90 -10.95
N GLY A 173 -12.35 4.61 -11.85
CA GLY A 173 -13.81 4.76 -11.83
C GLY A 173 -14.50 3.40 -11.83
N ARG A 174 -14.09 2.51 -12.73
CA ARG A 174 -14.62 1.15 -12.82
C ARG A 174 -14.19 0.27 -11.63
N LEU A 175 -12.92 0.28 -11.27
CA LEU A 175 -12.37 -0.57 -10.22
C LEU A 175 -12.93 -0.22 -8.83
N LEU A 176 -13.15 1.06 -8.57
CA LEU A 176 -13.71 1.54 -7.31
C LEU A 176 -15.25 1.59 -7.32
N LYS A 177 -15.89 1.17 -8.42
CA LYS A 177 -17.36 1.16 -8.59
C LYS A 177 -18.01 2.52 -8.30
N ILE A 178 -17.36 3.60 -8.71
CA ILE A 178 -17.89 4.94 -8.56
C ILE A 178 -18.74 5.22 -9.79
N GLU A 179 -20.07 5.32 -9.59
CA GLU A 179 -20.98 5.75 -10.64
C GLU A 179 -20.67 7.20 -11.03
N SER A 180 -20.53 7.43 -12.32
CA SER A 180 -20.25 8.75 -12.92
C SER A 180 -21.50 9.59 -13.01
#